data_ca0a4e4ac48bd6e13ffb769c1fa841ce
#
_entry.id   ca0a4e4ac48bd6e13ffb769c1fa841ce
#
_cell.length_a   1.000
_cell.length_b   1.000
_cell.length_c   1.000
_cell.angle_alpha   90.00
_cell.angle_beta   90.00
_cell.angle_gamma   90.00
#
_symmetry.space_group_name_H-M   'P 1'
#
loop_
_entity.id
_entity.type
_entity.pdbx_description
1 polymer ?
#
loop_
_entity_poly.entity_id
_entity_poly.type
_entity_poly.pdbx_seq_one_letter_code
_entity_poly.pdbx_strand_id
1 'polypeptide(L)'
;YNINCIFAYSETLKYFCQWYVQLWGESLGKHQRNSAFHVGLTPIGLIGPKDQHSFLQLIMDGTRDKSVTFIKIEDFHDNTMIPDITLPHLEMLDSLNNLPFSKLINKQCDSVIEALLDQNNIPLDTITIQSVTESNIGSLIFYYELLTSLVGELIDVNTYDQPGVEAGKIILKRKLKEL
;
A
#
# COMPACT_ATOMS: atom_id res chain seq x y z
N TYR A 1 -11.61 3.30 -11.32
CA TYR A 1 -10.23 3.23 -10.87
C TYR A 1 -9.75 1.78 -10.94
N ASN A 2 -8.64 1.56 -11.63
CA ASN A 2 -8.16 0.21 -11.93
C ASN A 2 -6.90 -0.17 -11.13
N ILE A 3 -6.34 0.78 -10.40
CA ILE A 3 -5.14 0.60 -9.59
C ILE A 3 -5.49 0.93 -8.14
N ASN A 4 -5.20 0.00 -7.23
CA ASN A 4 -5.40 0.19 -5.81
C ASN A 4 -4.05 0.23 -5.10
N CYS A 5 -3.70 1.38 -4.52
CA CYS A 5 -2.43 1.59 -3.83
C CYS A 5 -2.65 1.56 -2.31
N ILE A 6 -1.79 0.84 -1.59
CA ILE A 6 -1.59 1.12 -0.17
C ILE A 6 -0.27 1.86 0.00
N PHE A 7 -0.27 2.91 0.81
CA PHE A 7 0.89 3.75 1.04
C PHE A 7 1.16 3.82 2.55
N ALA A 8 2.02 2.93 3.02
CA ALA A 8 2.31 2.78 4.44
C ALA A 8 3.50 3.66 4.85
N TYR A 9 3.33 4.50 5.88
CA TYR A 9 4.37 5.40 6.36
C TYR A 9 5.20 4.75 7.47
N SER A 10 5.70 3.56 7.20
CA SER A 10 6.70 2.85 7.99
C SER A 10 7.36 1.73 7.20
N GLU A 11 8.69 1.64 7.22
CA GLU A 11 9.45 0.54 6.62
C GLU A 11 9.09 -0.82 7.26
N THR A 12 8.67 -0.83 8.53
CA THR A 12 8.24 -2.06 9.23
C THR A 12 7.02 -2.72 8.60
N LEU A 13 6.21 -1.96 7.84
CA LEU A 13 5.05 -2.46 7.11
C LEU A 13 5.37 -2.95 5.68
N LYS A 14 6.63 -2.96 5.28
CA LYS A 14 7.04 -3.36 3.92
C LYS A 14 6.53 -4.74 3.53
N TYR A 15 6.70 -5.73 4.39
CA TYR A 15 6.25 -7.09 4.11
C TYR A 15 4.73 -7.22 4.15
N PHE A 16 4.05 -6.41 4.96
CA PHE A 16 2.60 -6.29 4.91
C PHE A 16 2.14 -5.75 3.55
N CYS A 17 2.77 -4.71 3.02
CA CYS A 17 2.47 -4.18 1.68
C CYS A 17 2.70 -5.23 0.58
N GLN A 18 3.76 -6.03 0.67
CA GLN A 18 4.03 -7.12 -0.28
C GLN A 18 2.97 -8.24 -0.18
N TRP A 19 2.59 -8.61 1.04
CA TRP A 19 1.54 -9.57 1.28
C TRP A 19 0.18 -9.09 0.73
N TYR A 20 -0.16 -7.82 0.93
CA TYR A 20 -1.36 -7.22 0.34
C TYR A 20 -1.36 -7.34 -1.18
N VAL A 21 -0.23 -7.04 -1.84
CA VAL A 21 -0.13 -7.17 -3.31
C VAL A 21 -0.41 -8.60 -3.75
N GLN A 22 0.12 -9.59 -3.04
CA GLN A 22 -0.16 -10.99 -3.32
C GLN A 22 -1.64 -11.32 -3.09
N LEU A 23 -2.18 -11.02 -1.91
CA LEU A 23 -3.57 -11.31 -1.56
C LEU A 23 -4.53 -10.74 -2.61
N TRP A 24 -4.39 -9.45 -2.91
CA TRP A 24 -5.28 -8.72 -3.80
C TRP A 24 -5.18 -9.21 -5.25
N GLY A 25 -3.94 -9.36 -5.75
CA GLY A 25 -3.68 -9.79 -7.12
C GLY A 25 -4.16 -11.21 -7.39
N GLU A 26 -3.83 -12.16 -6.51
CA GLU A 26 -4.22 -13.56 -6.66
C GLU A 26 -5.73 -13.78 -6.46
N SER A 27 -6.38 -12.99 -5.62
CA SER A 27 -7.79 -13.19 -5.30
C SER A 27 -8.74 -12.50 -6.28
N LEU A 28 -8.39 -11.33 -6.82
CA LEU A 28 -9.31 -10.49 -7.58
C LEU A 28 -9.05 -10.44 -9.09
N GLY A 29 -7.82 -10.77 -9.54
CA GLY A 29 -7.47 -10.79 -10.97
C GLY A 29 -8.00 -12.04 -11.68
N LYS A 30 -9.27 -12.04 -12.14
CA LYS A 30 -9.97 -13.23 -12.64
C LYS A 30 -11.02 -12.92 -13.70
N HIS A 31 -11.60 -13.98 -14.25
CA HIS A 31 -12.86 -13.89 -14.97
C HIS A 31 -14.03 -13.68 -13.99
N GLN A 32 -14.99 -12.86 -14.39
CA GLN A 32 -16.27 -12.81 -13.69
C GLN A 32 -16.97 -14.16 -13.78
N ARG A 33 -17.76 -14.49 -12.77
CA ARG A 33 -18.59 -15.71 -12.78
C ARG A 33 -19.55 -15.67 -13.98
N ASN A 34 -19.62 -16.77 -14.70
CA ASN A 34 -20.50 -16.90 -15.86
C ASN A 34 -20.29 -15.86 -16.99
N SER A 35 -19.10 -15.30 -17.10
CA SER A 35 -18.74 -14.26 -18.07
C SER A 35 -17.35 -14.53 -18.65
N ALA A 36 -17.10 -14.03 -19.86
CA ALA A 36 -15.77 -14.00 -20.47
C ALA A 36 -14.94 -12.75 -20.11
N PHE A 37 -15.52 -11.82 -19.33
CA PHE A 37 -14.82 -10.59 -18.96
C PHE A 37 -13.76 -10.85 -17.89
N HIS A 38 -12.55 -10.38 -18.16
CA HIS A 38 -11.49 -10.32 -17.18
C HIS A 38 -11.66 -9.05 -16.34
N VAL A 39 -11.56 -9.21 -15.04
CA VAL A 39 -11.62 -8.10 -14.08
C VAL A 39 -10.48 -8.22 -13.08
N GLY A 40 -10.25 -7.16 -12.35
CA GLY A 40 -9.24 -7.09 -11.31
C GLY A 40 -8.81 -5.64 -11.08
N LEU A 41 -8.22 -5.42 -9.94
CA LEU A 41 -7.62 -4.14 -9.57
C LEU A 41 -6.13 -4.39 -9.37
N THR A 42 -5.29 -3.63 -10.07
CA THR A 42 -3.83 -3.75 -9.93
C THR A 42 -3.40 -3.26 -8.55
N PRO A 43 -2.89 -4.14 -7.67
CA PRO A 43 -2.43 -3.72 -6.35
C PRO A 43 -1.02 -3.14 -6.42
N ILE A 44 -0.78 -2.06 -5.68
CA ILE A 44 0.56 -1.47 -5.51
C ILE A 44 0.80 -1.22 -4.03
N GLY A 45 1.92 -1.72 -3.52
CA GLY A 45 2.39 -1.45 -2.15
C GLY A 45 3.52 -0.42 -2.16
N LEU A 46 3.34 0.67 -1.45
CA LEU A 46 4.26 1.81 -1.36
C LEU A 46 4.68 2.04 0.08
N ILE A 47 5.91 2.51 0.28
CA ILE A 47 6.46 2.87 1.58
C ILE A 47 6.84 4.35 1.60
N GLY A 48 6.20 5.12 2.46
CA GLY A 48 6.56 6.52 2.72
C GLY A 48 7.66 6.64 3.78
N PRO A 49 8.50 7.67 3.68
CA PRO A 49 8.53 8.69 2.62
C PRO A 49 9.26 8.28 1.33
N LYS A 50 9.88 7.10 1.28
CA LYS A 50 10.70 6.63 0.14
C LYS A 50 9.98 6.77 -1.21
N ASP A 51 8.76 6.26 -1.29
CA ASP A 51 7.99 6.22 -2.54
C ASP A 51 7.28 7.54 -2.87
N GLN A 52 7.43 8.58 -2.03
CA GLN A 52 7.17 9.96 -2.45
C GLN A 52 8.09 10.38 -3.60
N HIS A 53 9.31 9.83 -3.63
CA HIS A 53 10.34 10.13 -4.63
C HIS A 53 10.35 9.14 -5.82
N SER A 54 9.35 8.25 -5.90
CA SER A 54 9.23 7.29 -7.01
C SER A 54 7.85 7.32 -7.65
N PHE A 55 6.79 7.20 -6.88
CA PHE A 55 5.44 6.95 -7.39
C PHE A 55 4.46 8.12 -7.16
N LEU A 56 4.72 9.03 -6.21
CA LEU A 56 3.81 10.10 -5.85
C LEU A 56 3.50 11.02 -7.04
N GLN A 57 4.48 11.37 -7.88
CA GLN A 57 4.27 12.18 -9.08
C GLN A 57 3.22 11.57 -10.01
N LEU A 58 3.24 10.23 -10.18
CA LEU A 58 2.26 9.53 -10.99
C LEU A 58 0.86 9.54 -10.36
N ILE A 59 0.77 9.57 -9.05
CA ILE A 59 -0.52 9.72 -8.34
C ILE A 59 -1.03 11.16 -8.52
N MET A 60 -0.16 12.16 -8.35
CA MET A 60 -0.52 13.59 -8.37
C MET A 60 -0.96 14.06 -9.75
N ASP A 61 -0.13 13.84 -10.78
CA ASP A 61 -0.31 14.42 -12.11
C ASP A 61 -0.54 13.40 -13.23
N GLY A 62 -0.44 12.10 -12.92
CA GLY A 62 -0.65 11.05 -13.91
C GLY A 62 -2.13 10.73 -14.15
N THR A 63 -2.36 9.59 -14.80
CA THR A 63 -3.71 9.10 -15.10
C THR A 63 -4.54 8.94 -13.83
N ARG A 64 -5.79 9.43 -13.86
CA ARG A 64 -6.77 9.38 -12.74
C ARG A 64 -7.45 8.01 -12.66
N ASP A 65 -6.65 6.96 -12.49
CA ASP A 65 -7.07 5.57 -12.47
C ASP A 65 -6.76 4.85 -11.14
N LYS A 66 -6.28 5.62 -10.14
CA LYS A 66 -5.80 5.11 -8.86
C LYS A 66 -6.71 5.48 -7.70
N SER A 67 -6.84 4.56 -6.75
CA SER A 67 -7.29 4.83 -5.38
C SER A 67 -6.12 4.61 -4.43
N VAL A 68 -6.07 5.35 -3.32
CA VAL A 68 -4.95 5.28 -2.37
C VAL A 68 -5.46 5.14 -0.95
N THR A 69 -4.99 4.11 -0.26
CA THR A 69 -5.17 3.95 1.19
C THR A 69 -3.86 4.25 1.91
N PHE A 70 -3.83 5.28 2.73
CA PHE A 70 -2.68 5.57 3.59
C PHE A 70 -2.74 4.75 4.87
N ILE A 71 -1.60 4.17 5.28
CA ILE A 71 -1.47 3.49 6.58
C ILE A 71 -0.51 4.30 7.45
N LYS A 72 -1.05 4.85 8.55
CA LYS A 72 -0.32 5.66 9.53
C LYS A 72 -0.10 4.87 10.82
N ILE A 73 0.98 5.22 11.54
CA ILE A 73 1.29 4.70 12.87
C ILE A 73 1.30 5.86 13.85
N GLU A 74 0.54 5.77 14.94
CA GLU A 74 0.53 6.82 15.96
C GLU A 74 1.78 6.77 16.82
N ASP A 75 2.15 5.59 17.32
CA ASP A 75 3.30 5.39 18.18
C ASP A 75 4.29 4.39 17.54
N PHE A 76 5.45 4.90 17.17
CA PHE A 76 6.54 4.10 16.61
C PHE A 76 7.38 3.39 17.67
N HIS A 77 7.12 3.64 18.96
CA HIS A 77 7.96 3.19 20.08
C HIS A 77 9.42 3.60 19.91
N ASP A 78 9.66 4.74 19.26
CA ASP A 78 10.98 5.29 18.96
C ASP A 78 11.06 6.75 19.43
N ASN A 79 12.07 7.05 20.23
CA ASN A 79 12.34 8.37 20.77
C ASN A 79 13.52 9.08 20.06
N THR A 80 13.91 8.59 18.89
CA THR A 80 15.00 9.22 18.11
C THR A 80 14.62 10.63 17.72
N MET A 81 15.50 11.56 18.05
CA MET A 81 15.34 12.99 17.79
C MET A 81 16.30 13.45 16.70
N ILE A 82 15.86 14.42 15.90
CA ILE A 82 16.76 15.18 15.06
C ILE A 82 17.63 16.02 15.98
N PRO A 83 18.98 15.98 15.84
CA PRO A 83 19.88 16.75 16.70
C PRO A 83 19.68 18.26 16.53
N ASP A 84 19.98 19.02 17.58
CA ASP A 84 20.00 20.49 17.54
C ASP A 84 21.28 20.98 16.88
N ILE A 85 21.24 21.15 15.56
CA ILE A 85 22.41 21.55 14.76
C ILE A 85 21.97 22.58 13.74
N THR A 86 22.58 23.75 13.80
CA THR A 86 22.49 24.75 12.73
C THR A 86 23.72 24.63 11.82
N LEU A 87 23.47 24.38 10.54
CA LEU A 87 24.53 24.27 9.54
C LEU A 87 24.57 25.52 8.67
N PRO A 88 25.77 26.11 8.43
CA PRO A 88 25.92 27.29 7.56
C PRO A 88 25.29 27.02 6.18
N HIS A 89 24.50 27.96 5.68
CA HIS A 89 23.76 27.90 4.42
C HIS A 89 22.60 26.87 4.38
N LEU A 90 22.23 26.25 5.51
CA LEU A 90 21.12 25.30 5.65
C LEU A 90 20.19 25.71 6.80
N GLU A 91 20.16 26.99 7.16
CA GLU A 91 19.35 27.51 8.28
C GLU A 91 17.85 27.23 8.11
N MET A 92 17.39 27.00 6.88
CA MET A 92 16.02 26.59 6.60
C MET A 92 15.65 25.25 7.25
N LEU A 93 16.64 24.42 7.59
CA LEU A 93 16.44 23.12 8.24
C LEU A 93 16.35 23.24 9.77
N ASP A 94 16.60 24.41 10.36
CA ASP A 94 16.57 24.62 11.81
C ASP A 94 15.19 24.32 12.42
N SER A 95 14.13 24.43 11.61
CA SER A 95 12.77 24.03 12.01
C SER A 95 12.62 22.54 12.32
N LEU A 96 13.57 21.71 11.90
CA LEU A 96 13.60 20.26 12.17
C LEU A 96 14.35 19.93 13.46
N ASN A 97 15.13 20.88 14.02
CA ASN A 97 15.92 20.66 15.23
C ASN A 97 15.04 20.24 16.40
N ASN A 98 15.49 19.24 17.15
CA ASN A 98 14.77 18.67 18.28
C ASN A 98 13.39 18.05 17.94
N LEU A 99 13.09 17.83 16.64
CA LEU A 99 11.86 17.16 16.22
C LEU A 99 12.03 15.64 16.32
N PRO A 100 11.09 14.89 16.94
CA PRO A 100 11.08 13.43 16.85
C PRO A 100 10.91 12.97 15.40
N PHE A 101 11.69 11.96 14.96
CA PHE A 101 11.54 11.37 13.62
C PHE A 101 10.13 10.83 13.39
N SER A 102 9.50 10.25 14.41
CA SER A 102 8.11 9.78 14.35
C SER A 102 7.13 10.90 13.97
N LYS A 103 7.33 12.11 14.52
CA LYS A 103 6.52 13.29 14.15
C LYS A 103 6.79 13.75 12.73
N LEU A 104 8.06 13.75 12.30
CA LEU A 104 8.41 14.11 10.93
C LEU A 104 7.74 13.18 9.91
N ILE A 105 7.83 11.88 10.11
CA ILE A 105 7.21 10.88 9.23
C ILE A 105 5.69 11.10 9.13
N ASN A 106 5.01 11.29 10.27
CA ASN A 106 3.58 11.53 10.27
C ASN A 106 3.21 12.87 9.60
N LYS A 107 4.01 13.93 9.79
CA LYS A 107 3.79 15.21 9.10
C LYS A 107 3.98 15.10 7.58
N GLN A 108 4.95 14.32 7.13
CA GLN A 108 5.13 14.03 5.70
C GLN A 108 3.91 13.30 5.12
N CYS A 109 3.38 12.31 5.85
CA CYS A 109 2.15 11.62 5.46
C CYS A 109 0.97 12.60 5.34
N ASP A 110 0.73 13.39 6.39
CA ASP A 110 -0.36 14.37 6.44
C ASP A 110 -0.28 15.38 5.29
N SER A 111 0.95 15.87 4.98
CA SER A 111 1.16 16.82 3.89
C SER A 111 0.85 16.22 2.52
N VAL A 112 1.16 14.94 2.30
CA VAL A 112 0.82 14.27 1.04
C VAL A 112 -0.68 14.04 0.92
N ILE A 113 -1.33 13.64 2.01
CA ILE A 113 -2.79 13.47 2.06
C ILE A 113 -3.48 14.80 1.74
N GLU A 114 -3.07 15.90 2.41
CA GLU A 114 -3.61 17.23 2.19
C GLU A 114 -3.42 17.69 0.73
N ALA A 115 -2.23 17.54 0.18
CA ALA A 115 -1.93 17.90 -1.21
C ALA A 115 -2.79 17.10 -2.21
N LEU A 116 -3.05 15.82 -1.95
CA LEU A 116 -3.92 15.00 -2.79
C LEU A 116 -5.38 15.42 -2.67
N LEU A 117 -5.85 15.79 -1.49
CA LEU A 117 -7.22 16.27 -1.28
C LEU A 117 -7.45 17.62 -1.98
N ASP A 118 -6.48 18.53 -1.92
CA ASP A 118 -6.57 19.86 -2.51
C ASP A 118 -6.52 19.85 -4.03
N GLN A 119 -5.73 18.97 -4.62
CA GLN A 119 -5.44 18.99 -6.06
C GLN A 119 -6.19 17.91 -6.86
N ASN A 120 -6.80 16.94 -6.18
CA ASN A 120 -7.22 15.73 -6.83
C ASN A 120 -8.56 15.19 -6.35
N ASN A 121 -9.31 14.65 -7.30
CA ASN A 121 -10.54 13.91 -7.05
C ASN A 121 -10.34 12.39 -7.14
N ILE A 122 -9.21 11.86 -6.69
CA ILE A 122 -9.04 10.41 -6.58
C ILE A 122 -9.61 9.90 -5.25
N PRO A 123 -10.16 8.68 -5.22
CA PRO A 123 -10.56 8.06 -3.97
C PRO A 123 -9.36 7.89 -3.04
N LEU A 124 -9.49 8.39 -1.82
CA LEU A 124 -8.46 8.35 -0.81
C LEU A 124 -9.08 8.04 0.54
N ASP A 125 -8.42 7.17 1.31
CA ASP A 125 -8.76 6.90 2.69
C ASP A 125 -7.49 6.72 3.56
N THR A 126 -7.67 6.64 4.87
CA THR A 126 -6.57 6.49 5.82
C THR A 126 -6.93 5.49 6.89
N ILE A 127 -6.05 4.51 7.09
CA ILE A 127 -6.08 3.60 8.23
C ILE A 127 -4.99 4.03 9.20
N THR A 128 -5.37 4.29 10.45
CA THR A 128 -4.42 4.61 11.51
C THR A 128 -4.38 3.44 12.50
N ILE A 129 -3.18 2.88 12.72
CA ILE A 129 -2.94 1.89 13.76
C ILE A 129 -2.17 2.53 14.92
N GLN A 130 -2.44 2.07 16.15
CA GLN A 130 -1.77 2.62 17.33
C GLN A 130 -0.26 2.42 17.26
N SER A 131 0.17 1.20 16.94
CA SER A 131 1.59 0.82 16.81
C SER A 131 1.72 -0.49 16.03
N VAL A 132 2.94 -0.84 15.62
CA VAL A 132 3.22 -2.12 14.97
C VAL A 132 3.41 -3.21 16.02
N THR A 133 2.33 -3.92 16.29
CA THR A 133 2.29 -5.10 17.17
C THR A 133 1.67 -6.28 16.43
N GLU A 134 1.87 -7.49 16.93
CA GLU A 134 1.27 -8.70 16.37
C GLU A 134 -0.26 -8.58 16.30
N SER A 135 -0.89 -8.00 17.32
CA SER A 135 -2.34 -7.78 17.36
C SER A 135 -2.81 -6.81 16.28
N ASN A 136 -2.14 -5.67 16.11
CA ASN A 136 -2.51 -4.67 15.12
C ASN A 136 -2.25 -5.16 13.69
N ILE A 137 -1.16 -5.90 13.47
CA ILE A 137 -0.90 -6.54 12.18
C ILE A 137 -1.91 -7.64 11.90
N GLY A 138 -2.25 -8.48 12.89
CA GLY A 138 -3.32 -9.47 12.76
C GLY A 138 -4.67 -8.86 12.39
N SER A 139 -5.00 -7.70 12.98
CA SER A 139 -6.21 -6.94 12.65
C SER A 139 -6.19 -6.40 11.22
N LEU A 140 -5.05 -5.88 10.75
CA LEU A 140 -4.90 -5.44 9.35
C LEU A 140 -5.01 -6.62 8.37
N ILE A 141 -4.41 -7.75 8.67
CA ILE A 141 -4.50 -8.98 7.85
C ILE A 141 -5.97 -9.39 7.74
N PHE A 142 -6.65 -9.56 8.86
CA PHE A 142 -8.06 -9.95 8.86
C PHE A 142 -8.95 -8.94 8.12
N TYR A 143 -8.71 -7.64 8.31
CA TYR A 143 -9.42 -6.57 7.59
C TYR A 143 -9.27 -6.72 6.08
N TYR A 144 -8.05 -6.91 5.58
CA TYR A 144 -7.81 -7.03 4.13
C TYR A 144 -8.28 -8.36 3.55
N GLU A 145 -8.23 -9.46 4.30
CA GLU A 145 -8.82 -10.75 3.88
C GLU A 145 -10.34 -10.61 3.70
N LEU A 146 -11.01 -10.01 4.69
CA LEU A 146 -12.44 -9.76 4.62
C LEU A 146 -12.79 -8.77 3.49
N LEU A 147 -12.06 -7.66 3.38
CA LEU A 147 -12.25 -6.68 2.33
C LEU A 147 -12.08 -7.31 0.94
N THR A 148 -11.05 -8.13 0.75
CA THR A 148 -10.79 -8.85 -0.51
C THR A 148 -11.97 -9.76 -0.88
N SER A 149 -12.50 -10.50 0.10
CA SER A 149 -13.68 -11.35 -0.11
C SER A 149 -14.90 -10.53 -0.52
N LEU A 150 -15.17 -9.41 0.16
CA LEU A 150 -16.30 -8.53 -0.16
C LEU A 150 -16.15 -7.86 -1.54
N VAL A 151 -14.95 -7.40 -1.87
CA VAL A 151 -14.68 -6.82 -3.20
C VAL A 151 -14.85 -7.87 -4.29
N GLY A 152 -14.41 -9.12 -4.04
CA GLY A 152 -14.63 -10.22 -4.99
C GLY A 152 -16.10 -10.48 -5.28
N GLU A 153 -16.96 -10.44 -4.27
CA GLU A 153 -18.40 -10.51 -4.48
C GLU A 153 -18.93 -9.31 -5.28
N LEU A 154 -18.45 -8.09 -5.01
CA LEU A 154 -18.87 -6.88 -5.73
C LEU A 154 -18.50 -6.90 -7.21
N ILE A 155 -17.33 -7.46 -7.57
CA ILE A 155 -16.87 -7.57 -8.96
C ILE A 155 -17.22 -8.91 -9.61
N ASP A 156 -17.97 -9.76 -8.90
CA ASP A 156 -18.49 -11.05 -9.35
C ASP A 156 -17.40 -12.06 -9.71
N VAL A 157 -16.41 -12.26 -8.84
CA VAL A 157 -15.36 -13.27 -8.99
C VAL A 157 -15.34 -14.27 -7.84
N ASN A 158 -14.75 -15.45 -8.06
CA ASN A 158 -14.40 -16.37 -6.99
C ASN A 158 -13.02 -15.99 -6.43
N THR A 159 -12.97 -15.46 -5.21
CA THR A 159 -11.72 -15.05 -4.56
C THR A 159 -10.86 -16.21 -4.06
N TYR A 160 -11.39 -17.43 -3.99
CA TYR A 160 -10.79 -18.55 -3.27
C TYR A 160 -10.10 -19.59 -4.15
N ASP A 161 -10.01 -19.36 -5.46
CA ASP A 161 -9.27 -20.20 -6.41
C ASP A 161 -8.20 -19.41 -7.15
N GLN A 162 -7.30 -20.08 -7.87
CA GLN A 162 -6.18 -19.47 -8.59
C GLN A 162 -5.95 -20.17 -9.94
N PRO A 163 -6.91 -20.19 -10.85
CA PRO A 163 -6.82 -20.98 -12.09
C PRO A 163 -5.67 -20.54 -12.99
N GLY A 164 -5.30 -19.27 -12.99
CA GLY A 164 -4.19 -18.74 -13.80
C GLY A 164 -2.81 -19.27 -13.37
N VAL A 165 -2.61 -19.50 -12.08
CA VAL A 165 -1.34 -20.03 -11.55
C VAL A 165 -1.19 -21.52 -11.81
N GLU A 166 -2.27 -22.29 -11.86
CA GLU A 166 -2.26 -23.73 -12.10
C GLU A 166 -1.72 -24.10 -13.49
N ALA A 167 -1.97 -23.29 -14.52
CA ALA A 167 -1.47 -23.53 -15.87
C ALA A 167 0.06 -23.66 -15.91
N GLY A 168 0.78 -22.79 -15.21
CA GLY A 168 2.25 -22.83 -15.11
C GLY A 168 2.75 -24.11 -14.44
N LYS A 169 2.10 -24.56 -13.37
CA LYS A 169 2.44 -25.80 -12.63
C LYS A 169 2.25 -27.05 -13.51
N ILE A 170 1.17 -27.09 -14.30
CA ILE A 170 0.90 -28.19 -15.24
C ILE A 170 2.00 -28.26 -16.31
N ILE A 171 2.38 -27.13 -16.89
CA ILE A 171 3.46 -27.05 -17.89
C ILE A 171 4.81 -27.48 -17.29
N LEU A 172 5.14 -27.00 -16.09
CA LEU A 172 6.37 -27.39 -15.40
C LEU A 172 6.42 -28.90 -15.19
N LYS A 173 5.34 -29.50 -14.68
CA LYS A 173 5.24 -30.94 -14.46
C LYS A 173 5.44 -31.74 -15.74
N ARG A 174 4.96 -31.25 -16.89
CA ARG A 174 5.20 -31.85 -18.19
C ARG A 174 6.69 -31.78 -18.57
N LYS A 175 7.29 -30.58 -18.50
CA LYS A 175 8.72 -30.37 -18.86
C LYS A 175 9.68 -31.21 -18.02
N LEU A 176 9.38 -31.41 -16.72
CA LEU A 176 10.19 -32.27 -15.85
C LEU A 176 10.11 -33.74 -16.19
N LYS A 177 9.08 -34.20 -16.92
CA LYS A 177 8.99 -35.59 -17.40
C LYS A 177 9.74 -35.82 -18.71
N GLU A 178 10.14 -34.76 -19.39
CA GLU A 178 10.90 -34.81 -20.67
C GLU A 178 12.42 -34.79 -20.42
N LEU A 179 12.88 -34.70 -19.15
CA LEU A 179 14.28 -34.81 -18.70
C LEU A 179 14.67 -36.25 -18.39
#